data_057e7640f2b3fcebcd329965291a9e3d
#
_entry.id   057e7640f2b3fcebcd329965291a9e3d
#
_cell.length_a   1.000
_cell.length_b   1.000
_cell.length_c   1.000
_cell.angle_alpha   90.00
_cell.angle_beta   90.00
_cell.angle_gamma   90.00
#
_symmetry.space_group_name_H-M   'P 1'
#
loop_
_entity.id
_entity.type
_entity.pdbx_description
1 polymer ?
#
loop_
_entity_poly.entity_id
_entity_poly.type
_entity_poly.pdbx_seq_one_letter_code
_entity_poly.pdbx_strand_id
1 'polypeptide(L)'
;MKKFLIILSGVIVVLLVITLVAANICLEMAVHPKENKSRNLEMCYESVFRHYPEMEVWRDSLVDNGLLRDTMLVASDGLKRHGLILQHDSLATGSTVVVHGYTDNAAIMLRYAYLHYEMLGRNVVIPEHYGHGESEGDAIRFGWLDRIDIAHLWIPFAHELWPDLNIVEHGLSMGGATTMFVSGEEIPDSLHLTAFIEDCGYNSTWDELKWNLKTMGLPAFPILHVANVLCSMKYGWSMKESDALKQLAKCTRPMLFIHGGSDDYVPTEMVYKNYDAKISGYKELLIVPGAAHAQSIHDDWDEYLKRVESFLAKVE
;
A
#
# COMPACT_ATOMS: atom_id res chain seq x y z
N MET A 1 27.29 48.83 3.14
CA MET A 1 27.50 47.58 2.44
C MET A 1 27.82 46.41 3.40
N LYS A 2 28.92 46.42 4.20
CA LYS A 2 29.24 45.30 5.14
C LYS A 2 28.14 44.98 6.15
N LYS A 3 27.54 45.98 6.83
CA LYS A 3 26.44 45.74 7.78
C LYS A 3 25.19 45.13 7.12
N PHE A 4 24.84 45.55 5.92
CA PHE A 4 23.74 44.98 5.14
C PHE A 4 23.98 43.52 4.82
N LEU A 5 25.17 43.15 4.36
CA LEU A 5 25.56 41.76 4.07
C LEU A 5 25.51 40.87 5.31
N ILE A 6 25.97 41.38 6.46
CA ILE A 6 25.92 40.65 7.75
C ILE A 6 24.44 40.36 8.14
N ILE A 7 23.58 41.40 8.07
CA ILE A 7 22.14 41.25 8.40
C ILE A 7 21.50 40.25 7.41
N LEU A 8 21.75 40.38 6.10
CA LEU A 8 21.22 39.47 5.08
C LEU A 8 21.69 38.04 5.31
N SER A 9 22.97 37.80 5.59
CA SER A 9 23.50 36.48 5.92
C SER A 9 22.83 35.92 7.18
N GLY A 10 22.61 36.72 8.21
CA GLY A 10 21.91 36.31 9.42
C GLY A 10 20.46 35.90 9.16
N VAL A 11 19.74 36.64 8.33
CA VAL A 11 18.37 36.31 7.94
C VAL A 11 18.34 34.99 7.13
N ILE A 12 19.26 34.78 6.19
CA ILE A 12 19.35 33.54 5.42
C ILE A 12 19.60 32.34 6.35
N VAL A 13 20.54 32.47 7.29
CA VAL A 13 20.81 31.36 8.25
C VAL A 13 19.56 31.02 9.08
N VAL A 14 18.86 32.03 9.57
CA VAL A 14 17.62 31.81 10.34
C VAL A 14 16.56 31.10 9.48
N LEU A 15 16.36 31.52 8.23
CA LEU A 15 15.42 30.88 7.31
C LEU A 15 15.81 29.41 7.01
N LEU A 16 17.11 29.14 6.84
CA LEU A 16 17.61 27.78 6.63
C LEU A 16 17.34 26.89 7.86
N VAL A 17 17.58 27.40 9.07
CA VAL A 17 17.30 26.67 10.31
C VAL A 17 15.80 26.40 10.46
N ILE A 18 14.95 27.39 10.23
CA ILE A 18 13.48 27.21 10.28
C ILE A 18 13.05 26.15 9.27
N THR A 19 13.56 26.20 8.04
CA THR A 19 13.24 25.22 7.00
C THR A 19 13.68 23.81 7.40
N LEU A 20 14.88 23.65 7.94
CA LEU A 20 15.40 22.36 8.39
C LEU A 20 14.54 21.77 9.51
N VAL A 21 14.17 22.59 10.50
CA VAL A 21 13.30 22.16 11.61
C VAL A 21 11.91 21.78 11.10
N ALA A 22 11.29 22.61 10.26
CA ALA A 22 9.98 22.32 9.70
C ALA A 22 10.00 21.05 8.83
N ALA A 23 11.00 20.88 7.97
CA ALA A 23 11.16 19.70 7.14
C ALA A 23 11.36 18.43 7.97
N ASN A 24 12.17 18.50 9.04
CA ASN A 24 12.34 17.38 9.95
C ASN A 24 11.05 17.04 10.70
N ILE A 25 10.30 18.03 11.18
CA ILE A 25 9.00 17.78 11.83
C ILE A 25 8.02 17.11 10.87
N CYS A 26 7.88 17.63 9.65
CA CYS A 26 6.98 17.05 8.65
C CYS A 26 7.40 15.61 8.27
N LEU A 27 8.70 15.35 8.12
CA LEU A 27 9.21 14.01 7.87
C LEU A 27 8.87 13.05 9.00
N GLU A 28 9.21 13.42 10.26
CA GLU A 28 8.95 12.57 11.42
C GLU A 28 7.45 12.30 11.62
N MET A 29 6.59 13.29 11.38
CA MET A 29 5.14 13.09 11.42
C MET A 29 4.64 12.10 10.36
N ALA A 30 5.28 12.06 9.20
CA ALA A 30 4.90 11.18 8.11
C ALA A 30 5.41 9.74 8.33
N VAL A 31 6.63 9.58 8.83
CA VAL A 31 7.24 8.24 9.02
C VAL A 31 6.99 7.64 10.41
N HIS A 32 6.72 8.50 11.41
CA HIS A 32 6.37 8.11 12.79
C HIS A 32 5.09 8.83 13.22
N PRO A 33 3.92 8.47 12.69
CA PRO A 33 2.66 9.07 13.11
C PRO A 33 2.45 8.84 14.61
N LYS A 34 1.99 9.90 15.33
CA LYS A 34 1.78 9.86 16.80
C LYS A 34 0.88 8.71 17.25
N GLU A 35 -0.10 8.37 16.42
CA GLU A 35 -0.99 7.25 16.61
C GLU A 35 -0.83 6.32 15.40
N ASN A 36 0.15 5.43 15.48
CA ASN A 36 0.20 4.30 14.55
C ASN A 36 -0.83 3.26 14.98
N LYS A 37 -2.07 3.43 14.52
CA LYS A 37 -3.20 2.57 14.89
C LYS A 37 -2.98 1.12 14.50
N SER A 38 -2.16 0.86 13.48
CA SER A 38 -1.84 -0.49 13.05
C SER A 38 -1.20 -1.34 14.15
N ARG A 39 -0.55 -0.72 15.14
CA ARG A 39 0.08 -1.43 16.26
C ARG A 39 -0.91 -1.98 17.30
N ASN A 40 -2.18 -1.61 17.20
CA ASN A 40 -3.24 -2.13 18.07
C ASN A 40 -4.19 -3.01 17.25
N LEU A 41 -3.84 -4.29 17.10
CA LEU A 41 -4.63 -5.25 16.32
C LEU A 41 -6.06 -5.38 16.84
N GLU A 42 -6.25 -5.44 18.16
CA GLU A 42 -7.58 -5.56 18.76
C GLU A 42 -8.48 -4.37 18.37
N MET A 43 -7.96 -3.15 18.49
CA MET A 43 -8.70 -1.94 18.07
C MET A 43 -9.00 -1.95 16.55
N CYS A 44 -8.11 -2.50 15.74
CA CYS A 44 -8.32 -2.63 14.30
C CYS A 44 -9.43 -3.65 14.00
N TYR A 45 -9.43 -4.82 14.64
CA TYR A 45 -10.51 -5.79 14.55
C TYR A 45 -11.85 -5.20 15.01
N GLU A 46 -11.89 -4.56 16.19
CA GLU A 46 -13.09 -3.89 16.67
C GLU A 46 -13.62 -2.83 15.70
N SER A 47 -12.73 -2.10 15.02
CA SER A 47 -13.13 -1.12 14.02
C SER A 47 -13.79 -1.78 12.82
N VAL A 48 -13.26 -2.89 12.33
CA VAL A 48 -13.85 -3.66 11.22
C VAL A 48 -15.20 -4.23 11.64
N PHE A 49 -15.28 -4.89 12.80
CA PHE A 49 -16.50 -5.56 13.27
C PHE A 49 -17.62 -4.58 13.63
N ARG A 50 -17.28 -3.37 14.03
CA ARG A 50 -18.29 -2.31 14.24
C ARG A 50 -19.00 -1.93 12.95
N HIS A 51 -18.28 -1.93 11.83
CA HIS A 51 -18.85 -1.60 10.52
C HIS A 51 -19.44 -2.82 9.82
N TYR A 52 -18.88 -4.01 10.08
CA TYR A 52 -19.21 -5.30 9.45
C TYR A 52 -19.28 -6.40 10.52
N PRO A 53 -20.36 -6.46 11.32
CA PRO A 53 -20.47 -7.45 12.40
C PRO A 53 -20.35 -8.90 11.91
N GLU A 54 -20.74 -9.19 10.67
CA GLU A 54 -20.60 -10.50 10.06
C GLU A 54 -19.14 -10.94 9.89
N MET A 55 -18.20 -10.00 9.81
CA MET A 55 -16.76 -10.30 9.70
C MET A 55 -16.19 -10.91 10.97
N GLU A 56 -16.75 -10.59 12.14
CA GLU A 56 -16.35 -11.21 13.42
C GLU A 56 -16.67 -12.70 13.43
N VAL A 57 -17.92 -13.03 13.12
CA VAL A 57 -18.39 -14.43 13.07
C VAL A 57 -17.61 -15.21 12.01
N TRP A 58 -17.36 -14.62 10.86
CA TRP A 58 -16.58 -15.21 9.79
C TRP A 58 -15.13 -15.48 10.21
N ARG A 59 -14.43 -14.46 10.74
CA ARG A 59 -13.07 -14.60 11.24
C ARG A 59 -12.95 -15.68 12.32
N ASP A 60 -13.87 -15.68 13.30
CA ASP A 60 -13.85 -16.65 14.38
C ASP A 60 -14.07 -18.07 13.85
N SER A 61 -14.98 -18.26 12.91
CA SER A 61 -15.16 -19.55 12.23
C SER A 61 -13.89 -20.04 11.53
N LEU A 62 -13.15 -19.13 10.86
CA LEU A 62 -11.89 -19.50 10.22
C LEU A 62 -10.80 -19.88 11.24
N VAL A 63 -10.72 -19.16 12.36
CA VAL A 63 -9.78 -19.46 13.45
C VAL A 63 -10.10 -20.80 14.08
N ASP A 64 -11.37 -21.05 14.43
CA ASP A 64 -11.82 -22.29 15.09
C ASP A 64 -11.58 -23.54 14.21
N ASN A 65 -11.63 -23.37 12.88
CA ASN A 65 -11.36 -24.45 11.93
C ASN A 65 -9.90 -24.52 11.47
N GLY A 66 -9.01 -23.65 11.98
CA GLY A 66 -7.58 -23.60 11.60
C GLY A 66 -7.32 -23.14 10.17
N LEU A 67 -8.30 -22.47 9.55
CA LEU A 67 -8.22 -21.95 8.18
C LEU A 67 -7.61 -20.55 8.11
N LEU A 68 -7.62 -19.81 9.23
CA LEU A 68 -6.90 -18.55 9.42
C LEU A 68 -5.80 -18.74 10.46
N ARG A 69 -4.59 -18.36 10.11
CA ARG A 69 -3.42 -18.51 10.99
C ARG A 69 -2.43 -17.37 10.79
N ASP A 70 -1.69 -17.06 11.85
CA ASP A 70 -0.57 -16.13 11.81
C ASP A 70 0.68 -16.77 11.22
N THR A 71 1.54 -15.95 10.62
CA THR A 71 2.88 -16.35 10.20
C THR A 71 3.89 -15.24 10.45
N MET A 72 5.15 -15.64 10.61
CA MET A 72 6.24 -14.70 10.81
C MET A 72 7.42 -15.10 9.93
N LEU A 73 7.77 -14.25 8.98
CA LEU A 73 8.88 -14.45 8.05
C LEU A 73 10.05 -13.52 8.38
N VAL A 74 11.26 -13.91 8.05
CA VAL A 74 12.45 -13.06 8.19
C VAL A 74 12.76 -12.43 6.84
N ALA A 75 12.72 -11.10 6.78
CA ALA A 75 13.05 -10.34 5.57
C ALA A 75 14.57 -10.22 5.35
N SER A 76 14.96 -9.69 4.20
CA SER A 76 16.37 -9.55 3.81
C SER A 76 17.18 -8.60 4.71
N ASP A 77 16.50 -7.72 5.46
CA ASP A 77 17.10 -6.85 6.47
C ASP A 77 17.30 -7.55 7.84
N GLY A 78 16.93 -8.84 7.95
CA GLY A 78 17.04 -9.64 9.17
C GLY A 78 15.91 -9.42 10.18
N LEU A 79 14.97 -8.51 9.91
CA LEU A 79 13.83 -8.23 10.77
C LEU A 79 12.61 -9.08 10.36
N LYS A 80 11.75 -9.33 11.34
CA LYS A 80 10.56 -10.15 11.15
C LYS A 80 9.42 -9.36 10.52
N ARG A 81 8.69 -10.02 9.63
CA ARG A 81 7.44 -9.55 9.01
C ARG A 81 6.33 -10.49 9.37
N HIS A 82 5.30 -9.95 9.98
CA HIS A 82 4.08 -10.67 10.30
C HIS A 82 3.12 -10.68 9.10
N GLY A 83 2.23 -11.67 9.06
CA GLY A 83 1.14 -11.72 8.11
C GLY A 83 0.13 -12.80 8.49
N LEU A 84 -1.06 -12.70 7.91
CA LEU A 84 -2.12 -13.69 8.05
C LEU A 84 -2.19 -14.58 6.81
N ILE A 85 -2.54 -15.84 7.01
CA ILE A 85 -2.80 -16.82 5.96
C ILE A 85 -4.23 -17.30 6.12
N LEU A 86 -5.03 -17.20 5.04
CA LEU A 86 -6.35 -17.81 4.93
C LEU A 86 -6.26 -18.91 3.87
N GLN A 87 -6.52 -20.14 4.29
CA GLN A 87 -6.39 -21.31 3.43
C GLN A 87 -7.72 -22.05 3.34
N HIS A 88 -8.23 -22.25 2.13
CA HIS A 88 -9.40 -23.09 1.90
C HIS A 88 -9.14 -24.53 2.31
N ASP A 89 -10.18 -25.19 2.80
CA ASP A 89 -10.25 -26.62 3.06
C ASP A 89 -10.51 -27.45 1.79
N SER A 90 -10.92 -26.78 0.71
CA SER A 90 -11.21 -27.34 -0.62
C SER A 90 -10.21 -26.83 -1.68
N LEU A 91 -10.39 -27.25 -2.92
CA LEU A 91 -9.57 -26.79 -4.05
C LEU A 91 -9.82 -25.30 -4.29
N ALA A 92 -8.83 -24.47 -3.98
CA ALA A 92 -8.86 -23.05 -4.28
C ALA A 92 -8.69 -22.77 -5.78
N THR A 93 -9.33 -21.69 -6.27
CA THR A 93 -9.24 -21.25 -7.67
C THR A 93 -7.95 -20.50 -7.98
N GLY A 94 -7.23 -20.02 -6.95
CA GLY A 94 -6.00 -19.26 -7.04
C GLY A 94 -5.55 -18.80 -5.66
N SER A 95 -4.57 -17.91 -5.60
CA SER A 95 -4.12 -17.26 -4.37
C SER A 95 -4.00 -15.77 -4.56
N THR A 96 -4.12 -15.00 -3.46
CA THR A 96 -4.04 -13.53 -3.49
C THR A 96 -3.16 -13.04 -2.36
N VAL A 97 -2.22 -12.13 -2.67
CA VAL A 97 -1.47 -11.34 -1.68
C VAL A 97 -2.18 -10.00 -1.52
N VAL A 98 -2.75 -9.74 -0.33
CA VAL A 98 -3.57 -8.55 -0.04
C VAL A 98 -2.75 -7.56 0.78
N VAL A 99 -2.47 -6.38 0.23
CA VAL A 99 -1.49 -5.42 0.76
C VAL A 99 -2.18 -4.19 1.35
N HIS A 100 -1.92 -3.90 2.63
CA HIS A 100 -2.62 -2.88 3.40
C HIS A 100 -2.11 -1.44 3.17
N GLY A 101 -2.94 -0.46 3.59
CA GLY A 101 -2.69 0.97 3.50
C GLY A 101 -1.77 1.55 4.60
N TYR A 102 -1.60 2.89 4.56
CA TYR A 102 -0.84 3.65 5.56
C TYR A 102 -1.50 3.57 6.94
N THR A 103 -0.73 3.22 7.98
CA THR A 103 -1.22 2.97 9.35
C THR A 103 -2.29 1.89 9.50
N ASP A 104 -2.49 1.06 8.47
CA ASP A 104 -3.33 -0.12 8.51
C ASP A 104 -2.51 -1.38 8.87
N ASN A 105 -3.18 -2.53 8.93
CA ASN A 105 -2.59 -3.84 9.19
C ASN A 105 -3.44 -4.95 8.56
N ALA A 106 -3.08 -6.20 8.80
CA ALA A 106 -3.79 -7.35 8.25
C ALA A 106 -5.27 -7.41 8.70
N ALA A 107 -5.61 -6.95 9.92
CA ALA A 107 -6.98 -6.95 10.40
C ALA A 107 -7.90 -6.02 9.58
N ILE A 108 -7.42 -4.83 9.21
CA ILE A 108 -8.19 -3.88 8.39
C ILE A 108 -8.49 -4.46 7.00
N MET A 109 -7.62 -5.33 6.49
CA MET A 109 -7.78 -5.94 5.16
C MET A 109 -8.75 -7.12 5.13
N LEU A 110 -9.43 -7.48 6.23
CA LEU A 110 -10.38 -8.60 6.25
C LEU A 110 -11.50 -8.48 5.21
N ARG A 111 -11.97 -7.27 4.89
CA ARG A 111 -12.99 -7.07 3.87
C ARG A 111 -12.49 -7.47 2.47
N TYR A 112 -11.24 -7.16 2.16
CA TYR A 112 -10.57 -7.57 0.92
C TYR A 112 -10.26 -9.07 0.93
N ALA A 113 -9.86 -9.61 2.08
CA ALA A 113 -9.69 -11.05 2.25
C ALA A 113 -11.01 -11.80 2.04
N TYR A 114 -12.13 -11.30 2.58
CA TYR A 114 -13.45 -11.87 2.36
C TYR A 114 -13.82 -11.92 0.87
N LEU A 115 -13.58 -10.82 0.14
CA LEU A 115 -13.82 -10.79 -1.30
C LEU A 115 -13.05 -11.91 -2.03
N HIS A 116 -11.76 -12.07 -1.75
CA HIS A 116 -10.97 -13.09 -2.42
C HIS A 116 -11.26 -14.49 -1.91
N TYR A 117 -11.39 -14.67 -0.61
CA TYR A 117 -11.58 -15.96 0.03
C TYR A 117 -13.00 -16.50 -0.19
N GLU A 118 -14.03 -15.80 0.31
CA GLU A 118 -15.42 -16.27 0.29
C GLU A 118 -16.06 -16.14 -1.09
N MET A 119 -15.85 -14.99 -1.78
CA MET A 119 -16.58 -14.72 -3.01
C MET A 119 -15.89 -15.32 -4.23
N LEU A 120 -14.53 -15.40 -4.23
CA LEU A 120 -13.76 -15.85 -5.38
C LEU A 120 -13.06 -17.21 -5.17
N GLY A 121 -13.19 -17.82 -3.98
CA GLY A 121 -12.63 -19.14 -3.69
C GLY A 121 -11.11 -19.20 -3.71
N ARG A 122 -10.41 -18.12 -3.33
CA ARG A 122 -8.95 -18.02 -3.39
C ARG A 122 -8.33 -18.17 -2.01
N ASN A 123 -7.15 -18.76 -1.92
CA ASN A 123 -6.33 -18.63 -0.72
C ASN A 123 -5.82 -17.18 -0.59
N VAL A 124 -5.58 -16.71 0.64
CA VAL A 124 -5.14 -15.33 0.86
C VAL A 124 -3.94 -15.29 1.79
N VAL A 125 -2.96 -14.46 1.45
CA VAL A 125 -1.89 -14.01 2.36
C VAL A 125 -2.05 -12.50 2.54
N ILE A 126 -2.03 -12.04 3.79
CA ILE A 126 -2.12 -10.62 4.13
C ILE A 126 -0.82 -10.22 4.86
N PRO A 127 0.22 -9.77 4.15
CA PRO A 127 1.44 -9.29 4.76
C PRO A 127 1.22 -8.00 5.54
N GLU A 128 1.97 -7.83 6.63
CA GLU A 128 2.12 -6.54 7.28
C GLU A 128 3.46 -5.91 6.92
N HIS A 129 3.41 -4.68 6.44
CA HIS A 129 4.58 -3.89 6.09
C HIS A 129 5.52 -3.67 7.29
N TYR A 130 6.77 -3.36 6.99
CA TYR A 130 7.72 -2.89 8.00
C TYR A 130 7.11 -1.78 8.86
N GLY A 131 7.25 -1.89 10.18
CA GLY A 131 6.75 -0.90 11.10
C GLY A 131 5.22 -0.88 11.31
N HIS A 132 4.48 -1.88 10.79
CA HIS A 132 3.03 -1.99 10.96
C HIS A 132 2.65 -3.31 11.67
N GLY A 133 1.48 -3.31 12.30
CA GLY A 133 0.95 -4.48 12.99
C GLY A 133 1.96 -5.10 13.94
N GLU A 134 2.20 -6.39 13.80
CA GLU A 134 3.20 -7.15 14.55
C GLU A 134 4.56 -7.25 13.83
N SER A 135 4.69 -6.70 12.62
CA SER A 135 5.97 -6.63 11.92
C SER A 135 6.96 -5.75 12.67
N GLU A 136 8.23 -6.19 12.73
CA GLU A 136 9.30 -5.36 13.28
C GLU A 136 9.56 -4.14 12.40
N GLY A 137 10.14 -3.10 13.00
CA GLY A 137 10.46 -1.83 12.36
C GLY A 137 9.91 -0.64 13.13
N ASP A 138 10.44 0.54 12.84
CA ASP A 138 10.19 1.76 13.61
C ASP A 138 9.67 2.93 12.76
N ALA A 139 9.69 2.83 11.43
CA ALA A 139 9.31 3.91 10.53
C ALA A 139 8.49 3.41 9.34
N ILE A 140 7.52 4.20 8.88
CA ILE A 140 6.76 3.91 7.67
C ILE A 140 7.61 4.25 6.43
N ARG A 141 7.67 3.30 5.46
CA ARG A 141 8.51 3.41 4.27
C ARG A 141 7.72 3.73 2.99
N PHE A 142 6.45 4.09 3.15
CA PHE A 142 5.53 4.47 2.05
C PHE A 142 5.49 3.45 0.90
N GLY A 143 5.54 2.16 1.23
CA GLY A 143 5.52 1.08 0.25
C GLY A 143 6.79 0.93 -0.58
N TRP A 144 7.68 1.94 -0.63
CA TRP A 144 8.84 1.92 -1.54
C TRP A 144 9.84 0.82 -1.23
N LEU A 145 10.28 0.71 0.02
CA LEU A 145 11.14 -0.41 0.42
C LEU A 145 10.32 -1.68 0.69
N ASP A 146 9.05 -1.53 1.07
CA ASP A 146 8.15 -2.65 1.34
C ASP A 146 7.86 -3.48 0.09
N ARG A 147 7.94 -2.87 -1.13
CA ARG A 147 7.82 -3.60 -2.38
C ARG A 147 8.82 -4.75 -2.51
N ILE A 148 10.01 -4.60 -1.90
CA ILE A 148 11.05 -5.64 -1.91
C ILE A 148 10.59 -6.84 -1.07
N ASP A 149 9.99 -6.59 0.09
CA ASP A 149 9.43 -7.64 0.93
C ASP A 149 8.25 -8.34 0.22
N ILE A 150 7.38 -7.59 -0.46
CA ILE A 150 6.28 -8.20 -1.25
C ILE A 150 6.82 -9.04 -2.40
N ALA A 151 7.70 -8.48 -3.23
CA ALA A 151 8.20 -9.13 -4.44
C ALA A 151 9.08 -10.36 -4.16
N HIS A 152 9.93 -10.29 -3.11
CA HIS A 152 10.97 -11.29 -2.87
C HIS A 152 10.81 -12.12 -1.59
N LEU A 153 9.78 -11.86 -0.78
CA LEU A 153 9.47 -12.64 0.41
C LEU A 153 8.04 -13.19 0.34
N TRP A 154 7.01 -12.32 0.21
CA TRP A 154 5.63 -12.72 0.35
C TRP A 154 5.05 -13.42 -0.89
N ILE A 155 5.37 -12.97 -2.11
CA ILE A 155 4.97 -13.66 -3.34
C ILE A 155 5.65 -15.04 -3.45
N PRO A 156 6.98 -15.19 -3.24
CA PRO A 156 7.60 -16.50 -3.14
C PRO A 156 7.02 -17.38 -2.04
N PHE A 157 6.70 -16.84 -0.88
CA PHE A 157 6.07 -17.58 0.20
C PHE A 157 4.65 -18.08 -0.17
N ALA A 158 3.83 -17.25 -0.82
CA ALA A 158 2.53 -17.68 -1.31
C ALA A 158 2.66 -18.80 -2.36
N HIS A 159 3.65 -18.72 -3.24
CA HIS A 159 3.95 -19.81 -4.20
C HIS A 159 4.44 -21.09 -3.49
N GLU A 160 5.25 -20.97 -2.44
CA GLU A 160 5.70 -22.13 -1.66
C GLU A 160 4.52 -22.85 -0.99
N LEU A 161 3.56 -22.09 -0.47
CA LEU A 161 2.33 -22.66 0.12
C LEU A 161 1.44 -23.34 -0.93
N TRP A 162 1.33 -22.77 -2.12
CA TRP A 162 0.40 -23.21 -3.16
C TRP A 162 1.06 -23.14 -4.56
N PRO A 163 1.98 -24.06 -4.86
CA PRO A 163 2.84 -23.96 -6.06
C PRO A 163 2.11 -24.09 -7.40
N ASP A 164 0.92 -24.70 -7.40
CA ASP A 164 0.13 -24.91 -8.62
C ASP A 164 -0.92 -23.81 -8.86
N LEU A 165 -1.01 -22.82 -7.97
CA LEU A 165 -2.01 -21.75 -8.06
C LEU A 165 -1.43 -20.45 -8.63
N ASN A 166 -2.23 -19.80 -9.46
CA ASN A 166 -1.96 -18.43 -9.89
C ASN A 166 -2.05 -17.45 -8.72
N ILE A 167 -1.12 -16.52 -8.66
CA ILE A 167 -1.06 -15.47 -7.63
C ILE A 167 -1.53 -14.16 -8.25
N VAL A 168 -2.35 -13.43 -7.50
CA VAL A 168 -2.70 -12.03 -7.78
C VAL A 168 -2.27 -11.18 -6.58
N GLU A 169 -1.74 -9.98 -6.82
CA GLU A 169 -1.49 -9.00 -5.77
C GLU A 169 -2.59 -7.95 -5.79
N HIS A 170 -3.18 -7.64 -4.62
CA HIS A 170 -4.23 -6.63 -4.47
C HIS A 170 -3.91 -5.69 -3.32
N GLY A 171 -3.61 -4.43 -3.64
CA GLY A 171 -3.22 -3.43 -2.64
C GLY A 171 -4.20 -2.26 -2.53
N LEU A 172 -4.34 -1.75 -1.30
CA LEU A 172 -5.18 -0.61 -0.94
C LEU A 172 -4.33 0.61 -0.57
N SER A 173 -4.59 1.78 -1.15
CA SER A 173 -3.96 3.06 -0.78
C SER A 173 -2.42 2.98 -0.87
N MET A 174 -1.68 3.11 0.25
CA MET A 174 -0.25 2.82 0.28
C MET A 174 0.07 1.41 -0.23
N GLY A 175 -0.79 0.42 0.05
CA GLY A 175 -0.71 -0.92 -0.53
C GLY A 175 -0.92 -0.92 -2.04
N GLY A 176 -1.85 -0.12 -2.56
CA GLY A 176 -2.06 0.11 -4.00
C GLY A 176 -0.82 0.71 -4.66
N ALA A 177 -0.20 1.71 -4.03
CA ALA A 177 1.08 2.25 -4.48
C ALA A 177 2.19 1.20 -4.42
N THR A 178 2.24 0.38 -3.34
CA THR A 178 3.19 -0.74 -3.21
C THR A 178 3.01 -1.74 -4.35
N THR A 179 1.79 -2.12 -4.68
CA THR A 179 1.45 -3.01 -5.81
C THR A 179 1.96 -2.46 -7.14
N MET A 180 1.77 -1.16 -7.37
CA MET A 180 2.33 -0.51 -8.55
C MET A 180 3.87 -0.49 -8.53
N PHE A 181 4.50 -0.33 -7.36
CA PHE A 181 5.97 -0.40 -7.23
C PHE A 181 6.48 -1.82 -7.50
N VAL A 182 5.81 -2.86 -6.96
CA VAL A 182 6.10 -4.29 -7.20
C VAL A 182 6.00 -4.63 -8.68
N SER A 183 5.04 -4.05 -9.39
CA SER A 183 4.78 -4.35 -10.80
C SER A 183 5.95 -4.05 -11.74
N GLY A 184 6.90 -3.22 -11.31
CA GLY A 184 8.12 -2.92 -12.05
C GLY A 184 9.35 -3.71 -11.61
N GLU A 185 9.22 -4.60 -10.62
CA GLU A 185 10.30 -5.49 -10.18
C GLU A 185 10.41 -6.73 -11.08
N GLU A 186 11.60 -7.31 -11.13
CA GLU A 186 11.86 -8.57 -11.85
C GLU A 186 11.38 -9.75 -10.99
N ILE A 187 10.18 -10.23 -11.27
CA ILE A 187 9.57 -11.39 -10.61
C ILE A 187 9.52 -12.55 -11.60
N PRO A 188 10.18 -13.70 -11.30
CA PRO A 188 10.19 -14.86 -12.19
C PRO A 188 8.77 -15.36 -12.51
N ASP A 189 8.52 -15.74 -13.77
CA ASP A 189 7.23 -16.28 -14.20
C ASP A 189 6.91 -17.62 -13.51
N SER A 190 7.95 -18.34 -13.06
CA SER A 190 7.79 -19.58 -12.28
C SER A 190 7.11 -19.39 -10.92
N LEU A 191 6.96 -18.16 -10.42
CA LEU A 191 6.19 -17.85 -9.22
C LEU A 191 4.69 -17.69 -9.48
N HIS A 192 4.27 -17.81 -10.74
CA HIS A 192 2.86 -17.75 -11.17
C HIS A 192 2.11 -16.47 -10.75
N LEU A 193 2.83 -15.35 -10.62
CA LEU A 193 2.20 -14.04 -10.44
C LEU A 193 1.58 -13.60 -11.78
N THR A 194 0.25 -13.56 -11.85
CA THR A 194 -0.47 -13.35 -13.12
C THR A 194 -0.98 -11.93 -13.30
N ALA A 195 -1.39 -11.26 -12.22
CA ALA A 195 -2.00 -9.94 -12.32
C ALA A 195 -1.84 -9.11 -11.05
N PHE A 196 -2.12 -7.82 -11.20
CA PHE A 196 -2.15 -6.83 -10.12
C PHE A 196 -3.51 -6.15 -10.05
N ILE A 197 -3.96 -5.80 -8.84
CA ILE A 197 -5.11 -4.94 -8.57
C ILE A 197 -4.64 -3.84 -7.63
N GLU A 198 -4.72 -2.58 -8.05
CA GLU A 198 -4.44 -1.44 -7.21
C GLU A 198 -5.73 -0.68 -6.92
N ASP A 199 -5.99 -0.34 -5.67
CA ASP A 199 -7.13 0.46 -5.22
C ASP A 199 -6.63 1.73 -4.53
N CYS A 200 -6.96 2.88 -5.11
CA CYS A 200 -6.67 4.25 -4.67
C CYS A 200 -5.19 4.51 -4.31
N GLY A 201 -4.25 3.88 -5.03
CA GLY A 201 -2.82 4.10 -4.85
C GLY A 201 -2.33 5.44 -5.45
N TYR A 202 -1.39 6.09 -4.77
CA TYR A 202 -0.77 7.32 -5.26
C TYR A 202 0.31 7.06 -6.33
N ASN A 203 0.53 8.05 -7.19
CA ASN A 203 1.50 7.95 -8.29
C ASN A 203 2.97 8.09 -7.85
N SER A 204 3.24 8.77 -6.74
CA SER A 204 4.56 8.83 -6.11
C SER A 204 4.44 9.32 -4.67
N THR A 205 5.35 8.88 -3.80
CA THR A 205 5.43 9.43 -2.44
C THR A 205 5.68 10.94 -2.44
N TRP A 206 6.43 11.42 -3.44
CA TRP A 206 6.67 12.86 -3.60
C TRP A 206 5.39 13.65 -3.85
N ASP A 207 4.55 13.21 -4.79
CA ASP A 207 3.32 13.94 -5.13
C ASP A 207 2.27 13.82 -4.03
N GLU A 208 2.18 12.67 -3.37
CA GLU A 208 1.30 12.44 -2.22
C GLU A 208 1.67 13.39 -1.07
N LEU A 209 2.93 13.43 -0.65
CA LEU A 209 3.36 14.33 0.42
C LEU A 209 3.30 15.82 0.02
N LYS A 210 3.48 16.13 -1.26
CA LYS A 210 3.26 17.49 -1.78
C LYS A 210 1.80 17.90 -1.68
N TRP A 211 0.87 16.98 -1.97
CA TRP A 211 -0.56 17.21 -1.81
C TRP A 211 -0.91 17.40 -0.34
N ASN A 212 -0.42 16.54 0.54
CA ASN A 212 -0.65 16.63 1.99
C ASN A 212 -0.13 17.95 2.59
N LEU A 213 1.07 18.42 2.19
CA LEU A 213 1.55 19.73 2.61
C LEU A 213 0.63 20.86 2.13
N LYS A 214 0.12 20.78 0.90
CA LYS A 214 -0.82 21.76 0.36
C LYS A 214 -2.13 21.80 1.18
N THR A 215 -2.69 20.64 1.52
CA THR A 215 -3.93 20.57 2.34
C THR A 215 -3.73 21.10 3.76
N MET A 216 -2.50 20.97 4.30
CA MET A 216 -2.09 21.56 5.57
C MET A 216 -1.79 23.07 5.48
N GLY A 217 -1.88 23.69 4.29
CA GLY A 217 -1.53 25.09 4.07
C GLY A 217 -0.02 25.38 4.09
N LEU A 218 0.83 24.36 3.95
CA LEU A 218 2.28 24.46 3.97
C LEU A 218 2.87 24.48 2.54
N PRO A 219 3.93 25.26 2.29
CA PRO A 219 4.59 25.27 1.00
C PRO A 219 5.45 24.00 0.81
N ALA A 220 5.28 23.33 -0.33
CA ALA A 220 6.11 22.17 -0.65
C ALA A 220 7.60 22.55 -0.80
N PHE A 221 7.89 23.70 -1.45
CA PHE A 221 9.26 24.24 -1.51
C PHE A 221 9.45 25.28 -0.39
N PRO A 222 10.53 25.22 0.38
CA PRO A 222 11.64 24.26 0.32
C PRO A 222 11.45 23.00 1.20
N ILE A 223 10.35 22.91 1.98
CA ILE A 223 10.14 21.91 3.06
C ILE A 223 10.33 20.48 2.53
N LEU A 224 9.61 20.10 1.48
CA LEU A 224 9.65 18.74 0.95
C LEU A 224 11.02 18.38 0.36
N HIS A 225 11.75 19.37 -0.20
CA HIS A 225 13.09 19.15 -0.73
C HIS A 225 14.09 18.81 0.37
N VAL A 226 14.02 19.53 1.49
CA VAL A 226 14.88 19.28 2.65
C VAL A 226 14.45 17.97 3.34
N ALA A 227 13.14 17.72 3.48
CA ALA A 227 12.62 16.46 4.02
C ALA A 227 13.09 15.25 3.21
N ASN A 228 13.13 15.33 1.87
CA ASN A 228 13.63 14.25 1.03
C ASN A 228 15.13 13.97 1.27
N VAL A 229 15.96 15.00 1.43
CA VAL A 229 17.38 14.81 1.79
C VAL A 229 17.51 14.15 3.16
N LEU A 230 16.73 14.61 4.15
CA LEU A 230 16.72 14.01 5.49
C LEU A 230 16.23 12.57 5.46
N CYS A 231 15.22 12.26 4.66
CA CYS A 231 14.71 10.90 4.46
C CYS A 231 15.82 9.97 3.94
N SER A 232 16.51 10.40 2.89
CA SER A 232 17.63 9.62 2.34
C SER A 232 18.76 9.39 3.35
N MET A 233 19.08 10.41 4.17
CA MET A 233 20.13 10.31 5.18
C MET A 233 19.75 9.46 6.40
N LYS A 234 18.48 9.51 6.84
CA LYS A 234 18.02 8.82 8.07
C LYS A 234 17.49 7.41 7.79
N TYR A 235 16.78 7.24 6.69
CA TYR A 235 16.00 6.03 6.40
C TYR A 235 16.48 5.28 5.15
N GLY A 236 17.49 5.81 4.44
CA GLY A 236 18.13 5.12 3.33
C GLY A 236 17.33 5.08 2.02
N TRP A 237 16.24 5.87 1.88
CA TRP A 237 15.43 5.92 0.67
C TRP A 237 15.00 7.36 0.33
N SER A 238 14.60 7.58 -0.91
CA SER A 238 14.22 8.89 -1.45
C SER A 238 12.74 8.89 -1.86
N MET A 239 11.98 9.90 -1.40
CA MET A 239 10.59 10.13 -1.81
C MET A 239 10.46 10.35 -3.33
N LYS A 240 11.52 10.85 -3.99
CA LYS A 240 11.55 11.05 -5.45
C LYS A 240 11.84 9.79 -6.23
N GLU A 241 12.45 8.78 -5.61
CA GLU A 241 12.66 7.47 -6.22
C GLU A 241 11.42 6.60 -6.13
N SER A 242 10.59 6.82 -5.12
CA SER A 242 9.31 6.18 -4.92
C SER A 242 8.28 6.72 -5.94
N ASP A 243 8.30 6.14 -7.14
CA ASP A 243 7.61 6.66 -8.34
C ASP A 243 6.92 5.50 -9.08
N ALA A 244 5.60 5.40 -8.91
CA ALA A 244 4.78 4.37 -9.53
C ALA A 244 4.74 4.49 -11.05
N LEU A 245 4.81 5.72 -11.60
CA LEU A 245 4.74 5.92 -13.04
C LEU A 245 5.93 5.24 -13.74
N LYS A 246 7.12 5.30 -13.13
CA LYS A 246 8.31 4.62 -13.64
C LYS A 246 8.22 3.10 -13.56
N GLN A 247 7.61 2.57 -12.52
CA GLN A 247 7.45 1.13 -12.35
C GLN A 247 6.37 0.58 -13.28
N LEU A 248 5.24 1.28 -13.40
CA LEU A 248 4.15 0.95 -14.32
C LEU A 248 4.60 0.92 -15.79
N ALA A 249 5.52 1.82 -16.19
CA ALA A 249 6.08 1.80 -17.53
C ALA A 249 6.86 0.52 -17.88
N LYS A 250 7.34 -0.23 -16.86
CA LYS A 250 8.01 -1.53 -17.02
C LYS A 250 7.04 -2.71 -16.92
N CYS A 251 5.86 -2.50 -16.31
CA CYS A 251 4.89 -3.56 -16.01
C CYS A 251 4.29 -4.14 -17.31
N THR A 252 4.48 -5.44 -17.53
CA THR A 252 3.87 -6.18 -18.64
C THR A 252 2.68 -7.04 -18.23
N ARG A 253 2.58 -7.40 -16.93
CA ARG A 253 1.47 -8.18 -16.40
C ARG A 253 0.18 -7.37 -16.38
N PRO A 254 -1.00 -8.01 -16.51
CA PRO A 254 -2.30 -7.37 -16.39
C PRO A 254 -2.45 -6.57 -15.09
N MET A 255 -3.19 -5.45 -15.15
CA MET A 255 -3.48 -4.64 -13.97
C MET A 255 -4.89 -4.03 -14.03
N LEU A 256 -5.63 -4.17 -12.93
CA LEU A 256 -6.87 -3.45 -12.68
C LEU A 256 -6.57 -2.26 -11.76
N PHE A 257 -6.96 -1.08 -12.20
CA PHE A 257 -6.91 0.17 -11.44
C PHE A 257 -8.29 0.48 -10.89
N ILE A 258 -8.42 0.73 -9.61
CA ILE A 258 -9.66 1.10 -8.94
C ILE A 258 -9.44 2.41 -8.18
N HIS A 259 -10.43 3.32 -8.20
CA HIS A 259 -10.33 4.56 -7.42
C HIS A 259 -11.70 5.14 -7.11
N GLY A 260 -11.82 5.80 -5.96
CA GLY A 260 -13.00 6.59 -5.62
C GLY A 260 -13.09 7.86 -6.45
N GLY A 261 -14.29 8.15 -7.00
CA GLY A 261 -14.52 9.34 -7.83
C GLY A 261 -14.53 10.66 -7.06
N SER A 262 -14.56 10.62 -5.71
CA SER A 262 -14.53 11.79 -4.82
C SER A 262 -13.38 11.69 -3.80
N ASP A 263 -12.32 10.97 -4.15
CA ASP A 263 -11.13 10.84 -3.31
C ASP A 263 -10.35 12.16 -3.27
N ASP A 264 -10.29 12.78 -2.10
CA ASP A 264 -9.58 14.03 -1.82
C ASP A 264 -8.32 13.82 -0.97
N TYR A 265 -8.09 12.59 -0.47
CA TYR A 265 -6.89 12.21 0.26
C TYR A 265 -5.78 11.81 -0.71
N VAL A 266 -6.02 10.81 -1.57
CA VAL A 266 -5.23 10.53 -2.78
C VAL A 266 -6.07 11.00 -3.97
N PRO A 267 -5.80 12.19 -4.53
CA PRO A 267 -6.66 12.76 -5.56
C PRO A 267 -6.95 11.81 -6.72
N THR A 268 -8.22 11.69 -7.11
CA THR A 268 -8.68 10.80 -8.21
C THR A 268 -7.87 11.01 -9.51
N GLU A 269 -7.34 12.21 -9.75
CA GLU A 269 -6.49 12.50 -10.92
C GLU A 269 -5.20 11.68 -10.94
N MET A 270 -4.77 11.12 -9.80
CA MET A 270 -3.57 10.29 -9.76
C MET A 270 -3.77 8.96 -10.48
N VAL A 271 -4.95 8.33 -10.37
CA VAL A 271 -5.20 7.05 -11.05
C VAL A 271 -5.17 7.16 -12.57
N TYR A 272 -5.60 8.27 -13.13
CA TYR A 272 -5.51 8.47 -14.59
C TYR A 272 -4.07 8.51 -15.06
N LYS A 273 -3.17 9.15 -14.29
CA LYS A 273 -1.73 9.16 -14.58
C LYS A 273 -1.12 7.77 -14.43
N ASN A 274 -1.53 7.02 -13.40
CA ASN A 274 -1.10 5.64 -13.17
C ASN A 274 -1.54 4.76 -14.35
N TYR A 275 -2.81 4.83 -14.72
CA TYR A 275 -3.36 4.10 -15.85
C TYR A 275 -2.61 4.42 -17.15
N ASP A 276 -2.36 5.69 -17.45
CA ASP A 276 -1.67 6.11 -18.68
C ASP A 276 -0.20 5.66 -18.69
N ALA A 277 0.47 5.67 -17.54
CA ALA A 277 1.87 5.26 -17.40
C ALA A 277 2.09 3.77 -17.69
N LYS A 278 1.07 2.92 -17.50
CA LYS A 278 1.15 1.51 -17.90
C LYS A 278 0.94 1.37 -19.41
N ILE A 279 2.05 1.28 -20.13
CA ILE A 279 2.09 1.26 -21.60
C ILE A 279 2.01 -0.13 -22.22
N SER A 280 2.18 -1.20 -21.44
CA SER A 280 2.22 -2.60 -21.89
C SER A 280 1.30 -3.49 -21.07
N GLY A 281 0.86 -4.60 -21.68
CA GLY A 281 -0.04 -5.57 -21.05
C GLY A 281 -1.48 -5.07 -20.91
N TYR A 282 -2.36 -6.00 -20.53
CA TYR A 282 -3.79 -5.72 -20.35
C TYR A 282 -4.02 -4.80 -19.14
N LYS A 283 -4.95 -3.87 -19.24
CA LYS A 283 -5.35 -2.99 -18.14
C LYS A 283 -6.81 -2.62 -18.19
N GLU A 284 -7.42 -2.48 -17.02
CA GLU A 284 -8.78 -1.97 -16.83
C GLU A 284 -8.77 -0.83 -15.81
N LEU A 285 -9.81 0.00 -15.84
CA LEU A 285 -10.04 1.08 -14.89
C LEU A 285 -11.47 1.02 -14.36
N LEU A 286 -11.63 1.09 -13.05
CA LEU A 286 -12.90 1.30 -12.35
C LEU A 286 -12.83 2.59 -11.54
N ILE A 287 -13.70 3.54 -11.85
CA ILE A 287 -13.95 4.70 -10.97
C ILE A 287 -15.30 4.48 -10.32
N VAL A 288 -15.33 4.44 -8.99
CA VAL A 288 -16.58 4.32 -8.22
C VAL A 288 -17.10 5.74 -7.94
N PRO A 289 -18.22 6.14 -8.59
CA PRO A 289 -18.71 7.49 -8.47
C PRO A 289 -19.08 7.87 -7.03
N GLY A 290 -18.58 9.00 -6.55
CA GLY A 290 -18.89 9.51 -5.20
C GLY A 290 -18.10 8.87 -4.07
N ALA A 291 -17.44 7.74 -4.29
CA ALA A 291 -16.62 7.10 -3.26
C ALA A 291 -15.44 7.99 -2.87
N ALA A 292 -15.22 8.12 -1.57
CA ALA A 292 -14.06 8.77 -0.97
C ALA A 292 -12.86 7.82 -0.93
N HIS A 293 -11.74 8.26 -0.32
CA HIS A 293 -10.53 7.46 -0.16
C HIS A 293 -10.81 6.12 0.53
N ALA A 294 -10.36 5.02 -0.07
CA ALA A 294 -10.52 3.64 0.43
C ALA A 294 -11.99 3.21 0.63
N GLN A 295 -12.96 3.89 -0.02
CA GLN A 295 -14.38 3.56 0.11
C GLN A 295 -14.96 2.81 -1.09
N SER A 296 -14.19 2.59 -2.17
CA SER A 296 -14.69 1.95 -3.38
C SER A 296 -15.37 0.59 -3.13
N ILE A 297 -14.74 -0.28 -2.33
CA ILE A 297 -15.28 -1.61 -1.98
C ILE A 297 -16.50 -1.52 -1.04
N HIS A 298 -16.65 -0.42 -0.31
CA HIS A 298 -17.72 -0.21 0.65
C HIS A 298 -18.95 0.43 0.03
N ASP A 299 -18.74 1.40 -0.87
CA ASP A 299 -19.79 2.21 -1.46
C ASP A 299 -20.50 1.49 -2.62
N ASP A 300 -19.78 0.60 -3.34
CA ASP A 300 -20.36 -0.19 -4.45
C ASP A 300 -19.77 -1.60 -4.48
N TRP A 301 -20.15 -2.42 -3.50
CA TRP A 301 -19.69 -3.81 -3.37
C TRP A 301 -19.97 -4.65 -4.61
N ASP A 302 -21.17 -4.53 -5.19
CA ASP A 302 -21.60 -5.38 -6.30
C ASP A 302 -20.80 -5.09 -7.57
N GLU A 303 -20.60 -3.82 -7.93
CA GLU A 303 -19.76 -3.46 -9.09
C GLU A 303 -18.28 -3.75 -8.81
N TYR A 304 -17.82 -3.54 -7.58
CA TYR A 304 -16.44 -3.85 -7.19
C TYR A 304 -16.14 -5.35 -7.36
N LEU A 305 -16.95 -6.23 -6.75
CA LEU A 305 -16.84 -7.68 -6.86
C LEU A 305 -16.90 -8.13 -8.32
N LYS A 306 -17.93 -7.71 -9.03
CA LYS A 306 -18.12 -8.05 -10.45
C LYS A 306 -16.93 -7.62 -11.32
N ARG A 307 -16.35 -6.45 -11.05
CA ARG A 307 -15.20 -5.96 -11.79
C ARG A 307 -13.95 -6.78 -11.51
N VAL A 308 -13.67 -7.10 -10.25
CA VAL A 308 -12.55 -7.97 -9.88
C VAL A 308 -12.72 -9.36 -10.47
N GLU A 309 -13.90 -9.99 -10.32
CA GLU A 309 -14.20 -11.31 -10.89
C GLU A 309 -14.02 -11.31 -12.42
N SER A 310 -14.62 -10.35 -13.12
CA SER A 310 -14.51 -10.23 -14.57
C SER A 310 -13.08 -9.99 -15.06
N PHE A 311 -12.29 -9.22 -14.30
CA PHE A 311 -10.89 -9.00 -14.62
C PHE A 311 -10.08 -10.29 -14.46
N LEU A 312 -10.21 -10.98 -13.33
CA LEU A 312 -9.50 -12.24 -13.08
C LEU A 312 -9.84 -13.30 -14.14
N ALA A 313 -11.12 -13.46 -14.49
CA ALA A 313 -11.56 -14.39 -15.52
C ALA A 313 -10.96 -14.13 -16.93
N LYS A 314 -10.41 -12.92 -17.18
CA LYS A 314 -9.75 -12.59 -18.45
C LYS A 314 -8.25 -12.81 -18.44
N VAL A 315 -7.64 -12.87 -17.25
CA VAL A 315 -6.18 -12.86 -17.10
C VAL A 315 -5.62 -14.14 -16.49
N GLU A 316 -6.45 -15.01 -15.97
CA GLU A 316 -6.16 -16.36 -15.49
C GLU A 316 -6.80 -17.43 -16.37
#